data_24cdd77fa9b5f370edfc522ae0ba3990
#
_entry.id   24cdd77fa9b5f370edfc522ae0ba3990
#
_cell.length_a   1.000
_cell.length_b   1.000
_cell.length_c   1.000
_cell.angle_alpha   90.00
_cell.angle_beta   90.00
_cell.angle_gamma   90.00
#
_symmetry.space_group_name_H-M   'P 1'
#
loop_
_entity.id
_entity.type
_entity.pdbx_description
1 polymer ?
#
loop_
_entity_poly.entity_id
_entity_poly.type
_entity_poly.pdbx_seq_one_letter_code
_entity_poly.pdbx_strand_id
1 'polypeptide(L)'
;MTARSGPHQPPSPLHTAEGDLVSLRIAVQPRSLEHLLEALTTLDFPVNPQLYHRPAEVIVEFPAYSDHVNEVRTTLGHEGFDAEGLEIASFCKG
;
A
#
# COMPACT_ATOMS: atom_id res chain seq x y z
N MET A 1 -35.67 9.52 3.07
CA MET A 1 -35.29 9.37 2.96
C MET A 1 -34.83 9.14 2.87
N THR A 2 -34.61 9.03 2.89
CA THR A 2 -34.12 8.86 2.84
C THR A 2 -33.48 8.54 2.59
N ALA A 3 -33.22 8.54 2.47
CA ALA A 3 -32.75 8.29 2.17
C ALA A 3 -32.28 7.85 1.91
N ARG A 4 -32.16 7.69 1.86
CA ARG A 4 -31.89 7.15 1.57
C ARG A 4 -32.07 6.37 1.23
N SER A 5 -32.18 6.31 0.83
CA SER A 5 -32.26 5.57 0.55
C SER A 5 -32.08 4.63 0.15
N GLY A 6 -32.69 4.92 -0.18
CA GLY A 6 -32.52 3.84 -0.66
C GLY A 6 -31.46 3.27 -0.48
N PRO A 7 -31.58 2.46 -0.54
CA PRO A 7 -30.54 1.85 -0.17
C PRO A 7 -29.44 2.30 -0.92
N HIS A 8 -29.11 3.43 -0.71
CA HIS A 8 -27.93 3.84 -1.24
C HIS A 8 -26.86 3.06 -0.61
N GLN A 9 -26.05 2.41 -1.38
CA GLN A 9 -24.96 1.69 -0.89
C GLN A 9 -23.74 2.49 -0.95
N PRO A 10 -22.88 2.46 0.07
CA PRO A 10 -21.59 3.13 -0.03
C PRO A 10 -20.73 2.42 -1.04
N PRO A 11 -19.74 3.06 -1.61
CA PRO A 11 -18.84 2.41 -2.54
C PRO A 11 -18.13 1.25 -1.88
N SER A 12 -17.79 0.25 -2.68
CA SER A 12 -17.02 -0.86 -2.18
C SER A 12 -15.68 -0.36 -1.65
N PRO A 13 -15.18 -0.92 -0.56
CA PRO A 13 -13.84 -0.53 -0.10
C PRO A 13 -12.75 -0.84 -1.12
N LEU A 14 -13.04 -1.68 -2.10
CA LEU A 14 -12.05 -2.00 -3.12
C LEU A 14 -12.09 -1.02 -4.28
N HIS A 15 -13.08 -0.15 -4.33
CA HIS A 15 -13.21 0.78 -5.44
C HIS A 15 -13.78 2.08 -4.92
N THR A 16 -12.95 3.06 -4.75
CA THR A 16 -13.34 4.35 -4.19
C THR A 16 -12.91 5.47 -5.15
N ALA A 17 -13.16 6.71 -4.72
CA ALA A 17 -12.71 7.85 -5.50
C ALA A 17 -11.19 7.92 -5.60
N GLU A 18 -10.47 7.23 -4.73
CA GLU A 18 -9.01 7.20 -4.76
C GLU A 18 -8.48 6.07 -5.62
N GLY A 19 -9.34 5.39 -6.35
CA GLY A 19 -8.93 4.30 -7.21
C GLY A 19 -9.24 2.95 -6.60
N ASP A 20 -8.59 1.93 -7.14
CA ASP A 20 -8.81 0.56 -6.68
C ASP A 20 -7.86 0.24 -5.54
N LEU A 21 -8.34 -0.59 -4.63
CA LEU A 21 -7.47 -1.08 -3.56
C LEU A 21 -6.52 -2.12 -4.14
N VAL A 22 -5.24 -1.94 -3.87
CA VAL A 22 -4.21 -2.86 -4.36
C VAL A 22 -3.31 -3.23 -3.19
N SER A 23 -2.56 -4.31 -3.37
CA SER A 23 -1.57 -4.72 -2.40
C SER A 23 -0.20 -4.31 -2.92
N LEU A 24 0.55 -3.61 -2.11
CA LEU A 24 1.90 -3.20 -2.46
C LEU A 24 2.88 -4.05 -1.67
N ARG A 25 3.95 -4.46 -2.34
CA ARG A 25 4.91 -5.37 -1.73
C ARG A 25 6.31 -4.94 -2.11
N ILE A 26 7.19 -4.89 -1.14
CA ILE A 26 8.58 -4.56 -1.40
C ILE A 26 9.47 -5.45 -0.56
N ALA A 27 10.58 -5.90 -1.16
CA ALA A 27 11.56 -6.72 -0.46
C ALA A 27 12.70 -5.85 -0.01
N VAL A 28 13.13 -6.00 1.24
CA VAL A 28 14.26 -5.24 1.77
C VAL A 28 15.14 -6.17 2.56
N GLN A 29 16.38 -5.77 2.73
CA GLN A 29 17.28 -6.50 3.60
C GLN A 29 16.83 -6.30 5.05
N PRO A 30 17.03 -7.31 5.90
CA PRO A 30 16.57 -7.19 7.28
C PRO A 30 17.08 -5.94 7.98
N ARG A 31 18.32 -5.53 7.70
CA ARG A 31 18.89 -4.36 8.36
C ARG A 31 18.25 -3.06 7.89
N SER A 32 17.54 -3.08 6.77
CA SER A 32 16.89 -1.88 6.25
C SER A 32 15.42 -1.81 6.61
N LEU A 33 14.90 -2.82 7.32
CA LEU A 33 13.48 -2.89 7.58
C LEU A 33 13.00 -1.71 8.41
N GLU A 34 13.72 -1.37 9.46
CA GLU A 34 13.30 -0.28 10.32
C GLU A 34 13.24 1.02 9.57
N HIS A 35 14.23 1.26 8.71
CA HIS A 35 14.24 2.47 7.90
C HIS A 35 13.05 2.51 6.95
N LEU A 36 12.70 1.37 6.37
CA LEU A 36 11.55 1.31 5.49
C LEU A 36 10.27 1.60 6.26
N LEU A 37 10.11 1.00 7.43
CA LEU A 37 8.89 1.23 8.21
C LEU A 37 8.77 2.68 8.62
N GLU A 38 9.88 3.33 8.94
CA GLU A 38 9.85 4.75 9.25
C GLU A 38 9.45 5.57 8.04
N ALA A 39 9.96 5.21 6.87
CA ALA A 39 9.61 5.93 5.66
C ALA A 39 8.12 5.83 5.38
N LEU A 40 7.52 4.67 5.65
CA LEU A 40 6.10 4.50 5.40
C LEU A 40 5.23 5.34 6.34
N THR A 41 5.75 5.73 7.50
CA THR A 41 4.98 6.57 8.40
C THR A 41 4.89 8.01 7.91
N THR A 42 5.69 8.38 6.92
CA THR A 42 5.64 9.75 6.40
C THR A 42 4.61 9.92 5.30
N LEU A 43 3.94 8.83 4.90
CA LEU A 43 2.91 8.92 3.88
C LEU A 43 1.69 9.65 4.42
N ASP A 44 0.93 10.25 3.50
CA ASP A 44 -0.26 11.01 3.89
C ASP A 44 -1.43 10.13 4.27
N PHE A 45 -1.28 8.83 4.20
CA PHE A 45 -2.34 7.91 4.55
C PHE A 45 -1.77 6.83 5.46
N PRO A 46 -2.62 6.22 6.29
CA PRO A 46 -2.12 5.19 7.21
C PRO A 46 -1.73 3.92 6.48
N VAL A 47 -0.67 3.30 6.94
CA VAL A 47 -0.19 2.05 6.39
C VAL A 47 -0.12 1.02 7.50
N ASN A 48 -0.62 -0.16 7.21
CA ASN A 48 -0.60 -1.24 8.18
C ASN A 48 0.13 -2.43 7.55
N PRO A 49 1.47 -2.43 7.59
CA PRO A 49 2.23 -3.42 6.85
C PRO A 49 2.24 -4.79 7.52
N GLN A 50 2.28 -5.81 6.69
CA GLN A 50 2.52 -7.17 7.13
C GLN A 50 3.91 -7.56 6.69
N LEU A 51 4.60 -8.30 7.54
CA LEU A 51 5.99 -8.66 7.29
C LEU A 51 6.09 -10.16 7.09
N TYR A 52 6.82 -10.54 6.04
CA TYR A 52 7.09 -11.94 5.77
C TYR A 52 8.60 -12.11 5.76
N HIS A 53 9.11 -12.86 6.72
CA HIS A 53 10.55 -13.04 6.86
C HIS A 53 11.02 -14.19 6.01
N ARG A 54 12.07 -13.95 5.24
CA ARG A 54 12.73 -14.96 4.44
C ARG A 54 14.19 -15.00 4.84
N PRO A 55 14.94 -16.02 4.39
CA PRO A 55 16.33 -16.14 4.85
C PRO A 55 17.19 -14.92 4.57
N ALA A 56 17.02 -14.28 3.42
CA ALA A 56 17.89 -13.17 3.04
C ALA A 56 17.21 -11.82 3.01
N GLU A 57 15.90 -11.78 3.20
CA GLU A 57 15.18 -10.52 3.03
C GLU A 57 13.87 -10.57 3.78
N VAL A 58 13.26 -9.40 3.93
CA VAL A 58 11.93 -9.29 4.52
C VAL A 58 11.02 -8.70 3.46
N ILE A 59 9.86 -9.31 3.27
CA ILE A 59 8.85 -8.78 2.36
C ILE A 59 7.89 -7.96 3.19
N VAL A 60 7.69 -6.71 2.81
CA VAL A 60 6.75 -5.81 3.48
C VAL A 60 5.57 -5.62 2.53
N GLU A 61 4.38 -5.97 3.00
CA GLU A 61 3.19 -5.91 2.17
C GLU A 61 2.11 -5.10 2.87
N PHE A 62 1.46 -4.20 2.15
CA PHE A 62 0.40 -3.39 2.74
C PHE A 62 -0.59 -2.98 1.66
N PRO A 63 -1.86 -2.80 2.05
CA PRO A 63 -2.87 -2.34 1.09
C PRO A 63 -2.79 -0.84 0.89
N ALA A 64 -3.13 -0.39 -0.29
CA ALA A 64 -3.21 1.03 -0.59
C ALA A 64 -4.11 1.21 -1.80
N TYR A 65 -4.63 2.42 -1.98
CA TYR A 65 -5.41 2.70 -3.18
C TYR A 65 -4.47 3.08 -4.31
N SER A 66 -4.88 2.78 -5.54
CA SER A 66 -3.99 2.93 -6.68
C SER A 66 -3.53 4.37 -6.86
N ASP A 67 -4.33 5.34 -6.46
CA ASP A 67 -3.91 6.75 -6.58
C ASP A 67 -2.78 7.09 -5.65
N HIS A 68 -2.50 6.26 -4.64
CA HIS A 68 -1.42 6.53 -3.70
C HIS A 68 -0.12 5.84 -4.08
N VAL A 69 -0.13 5.04 -5.14
CA VAL A 69 1.04 4.27 -5.51
C VAL A 69 2.22 5.18 -5.87
N ASN A 70 1.94 6.28 -6.58
CA ASN A 70 3.02 7.19 -6.94
C ASN A 70 3.62 7.86 -5.73
N GLU A 71 2.81 8.16 -4.73
CA GLU A 71 3.34 8.74 -3.50
C GLU A 71 4.25 7.74 -2.80
N VAL A 72 3.88 6.47 -2.78
CA VAL A 72 4.70 5.44 -2.18
C VAL A 72 6.03 5.33 -2.92
N ARG A 73 5.99 5.32 -4.26
CA ARG A 73 7.20 5.23 -5.04
C ARG A 73 8.11 6.42 -4.80
N THR A 74 7.54 7.61 -4.74
CA THR A 74 8.31 8.82 -4.50
C THR A 74 8.97 8.77 -3.13
N THR A 75 8.23 8.34 -2.12
CA THR A 75 8.76 8.24 -0.77
C THR A 75 9.89 7.22 -0.70
N LEU A 76 9.71 6.07 -1.33
CA LEU A 76 10.73 5.04 -1.31
C LEU A 76 12.01 5.52 -2.00
N GLY A 77 11.87 6.16 -3.15
CA GLY A 77 13.02 6.66 -3.86
C GLY A 77 13.75 7.74 -3.09
N HIS A 78 12.99 8.59 -2.39
CA HIS A 78 13.56 9.66 -1.61
C HIS A 78 14.39 9.11 -0.45
N GLU A 79 13.99 7.96 0.07
CA GLU A 79 14.68 7.35 1.20
C GLU A 79 15.77 6.37 0.75
N GLY A 80 16.02 6.27 -0.53
CA GLY A 80 17.09 5.43 -1.04
C GLY A 80 16.70 4.01 -1.35
N PHE A 81 15.41 3.69 -1.34
CA PHE A 81 14.96 2.35 -1.70
C PHE A 81 14.73 2.27 -3.19
N ASP A 82 14.76 1.04 -3.72
CA ASP A 82 14.52 0.81 -5.12
C ASP A 82 13.02 0.82 -5.39
N ALA A 83 12.51 1.94 -5.85
CA ALA A 83 11.08 2.08 -6.08
C ALA A 83 10.59 1.17 -7.19
N GLU A 84 11.48 0.73 -8.09
CA GLU A 84 11.07 -0.18 -9.14
C GLU A 84 10.90 -1.59 -8.64
N GLY A 85 11.42 -1.89 -7.46
CA GLY A 85 11.19 -3.18 -6.85
C GLY A 85 9.84 -3.30 -6.19
N LEU A 86 9.05 -2.23 -6.20
CA LEU A 86 7.72 -2.28 -5.61
C LEU A 86 6.79 -3.07 -6.51
N GLU A 87 6.18 -4.11 -5.96
CA GLU A 87 5.24 -4.94 -6.69
C GLU A 87 3.82 -4.54 -6.35
N ILE A 88 2.96 -4.55 -7.33
CA ILE A 88 1.57 -4.16 -7.15
C ILE A 88 0.69 -5.32 -7.58
N ALA A 89 -0.19 -5.75 -6.68
CA ALA A 89 -1.13 -6.81 -6.98
C ALA A 89 -2.54 -6.32 -6.70
N SER A 90 -3.46 -6.70 -7.55
CA SER A 90 -4.85 -6.28 -7.39
C SER A 90 -5.57 -7.19 -6.42
N PHE A 91 -6.36 -6.59 -5.55
CA PHE A 91 -7.25 -7.36 -4.71
C PHE A 91 -8.49 -7.79 -5.47
N CYS A 92 -8.84 -7.05 -6.50
CA CYS A 92 -9.99 -7.38 -7.26
C CYS A 92 -9.64 -8.35 -8.29
N LYS A 93 -9.68 -9.61 -7.98
CA LYS A 93 -9.35 -10.49 -9.00
C LYS A 93 -10.55 -10.87 -9.60
N GLY A 94 -10.83 -10.57 -10.49
CA GLY A 94 -12.05 -10.82 -11.17
C GLY A 94 -12.46 -12.22 -11.21
#